data_3adba99484d3f1bd5929cc86753e8551
#
_entry.id   3adba99484d3f1bd5929cc86753e8551
#
_cell.length_a   1.000
_cell.length_b   1.000
_cell.length_c   1.000
_cell.angle_alpha   90.00
_cell.angle_beta   90.00
_cell.angle_gamma   90.00
#
_symmetry.space_group_name_H-M   'P 1'
#
loop_
_entity.id
_entity.type
_entity.pdbx_description
1 polymer ?
#
loop_
_entity_poly.entity_id
_entity_poly.type
_entity_poly.pdbx_seq_one_letter_code
_entity_poly.pdbx_strand_id
1 'polypeptide(L)'
;MINKRHLSILNQIKESGGEIDNEKPNDSVLLIDGMNLFIRVFSAIPTTNEDGVHVGGIVGFLRSLAFNINMIRPTRTIIVFDGKGGSNRRRKIFPEYKMGRKMSYRLNRAHNFLTREEEQQMMIRQLNRVVEYLECLPVSIMNMEQTEADDVIGYLSKHIYRNSKTTIVSTDKDFLQLVDKNTNVYSPTKKKMYDEEKVFEEYGIHPKNFLLFRMFDGDKSDGIPGVNGIGKKTLIKLFPFMETEQKFELDDIYRSAETQKNPLCEKVLQSKDLLDLNRQLMDLEDGIISGQTKLKVKEIVERPIQRVIKHRFQTMFLEDKLYQALPNLNSWLATTFSRLNFMAEETHK
;
A
#
# COMPACT_ATOMS: atom_id res chain seq x y z
N MET A 1 -40.15 -31.26 -9.33
CA MET A 1 -40.19 -30.05 -10.19
C MET A 1 -39.28 -29.00 -9.57
N ILE A 2 -38.16 -28.66 -10.24
CA ILE A 2 -37.24 -27.63 -9.74
C ILE A 2 -37.92 -26.26 -9.96
N ASN A 3 -38.08 -25.50 -8.87
CA ASN A 3 -38.79 -24.22 -8.90
C ASN A 3 -38.00 -23.23 -9.79
N LYS A 4 -38.70 -22.46 -10.66
CA LYS A 4 -38.10 -21.45 -11.55
C LYS A 4 -37.12 -20.50 -10.82
N ARG A 5 -37.37 -20.24 -9.56
CA ARG A 5 -36.50 -19.42 -8.68
C ARG A 5 -35.15 -20.11 -8.40
N HIS A 6 -35.13 -21.44 -8.23
CA HIS A 6 -33.88 -22.20 -8.05
C HIS A 6 -33.08 -22.30 -9.35
N LEU A 7 -33.77 -22.37 -10.51
CA LEU A 7 -33.09 -22.33 -11.80
C LEU A 7 -32.46 -20.95 -12.09
N SER A 8 -33.14 -19.86 -11.71
CA SER A 8 -32.58 -18.50 -11.81
C SER A 8 -31.33 -18.32 -10.94
N ILE A 9 -31.37 -18.82 -9.70
CA ILE A 9 -30.21 -18.78 -8.79
C ILE A 9 -29.07 -19.65 -9.32
N LEU A 10 -29.35 -20.84 -9.86
CA LEU A 10 -28.35 -21.72 -10.46
C LEU A 10 -27.74 -21.10 -11.74
N ASN A 11 -28.52 -20.38 -12.52
CA ASN A 11 -28.00 -19.66 -13.70
C ASN A 11 -27.15 -18.44 -13.27
N GLN A 12 -27.56 -17.68 -12.27
CA GLN A 12 -26.75 -16.60 -11.70
C GLN A 12 -25.44 -17.12 -11.10
N ILE A 13 -25.45 -18.30 -10.44
CA ILE A 13 -24.23 -18.96 -9.94
C ILE A 13 -23.35 -19.44 -11.10
N LYS A 14 -23.94 -19.97 -12.19
CA LYS A 14 -23.18 -20.35 -13.39
C LYS A 14 -22.61 -19.17 -14.13
N GLU A 15 -23.33 -18.07 -14.26
CA GLU A 15 -22.86 -16.83 -14.89
C GLU A 15 -21.76 -16.16 -14.06
N SER A 16 -21.88 -16.15 -12.74
CA SER A 16 -20.81 -15.68 -11.84
C SER A 16 -19.62 -16.65 -11.73
N GLY A 17 -19.83 -17.96 -11.93
CA GLY A 17 -18.78 -18.97 -12.01
C GLY A 17 -17.99 -18.92 -13.32
N GLY A 18 -18.64 -18.58 -14.44
CA GLY A 18 -17.99 -18.51 -15.75
C GLY A 18 -16.93 -17.39 -15.88
N GLU A 19 -17.02 -16.32 -15.09
CA GLU A 19 -15.98 -15.28 -15.04
C GLU A 19 -14.73 -15.73 -14.26
N ILE A 20 -14.86 -16.67 -13.32
CA ILE A 20 -13.75 -17.18 -12.51
C ILE A 20 -12.90 -18.18 -13.30
N ASP A 21 -13.50 -18.97 -14.17
CA ASP A 21 -12.82 -20.05 -14.91
C ASP A 21 -11.79 -19.57 -15.96
N ASN A 22 -11.81 -18.29 -16.34
CA ASN A 22 -10.89 -17.72 -17.33
C ASN A 22 -9.76 -16.87 -16.73
N GLU A 23 -9.81 -16.54 -15.43
CA GLU A 23 -8.80 -15.72 -14.78
C GLU A 23 -7.62 -16.56 -14.29
N LYS A 24 -6.42 -16.02 -14.50
CA LYS A 24 -5.16 -16.64 -14.07
C LYS A 24 -4.65 -16.02 -12.77
N PRO A 25 -3.87 -16.77 -11.99
CA PRO A 25 -3.08 -16.17 -10.93
C PRO A 25 -2.29 -14.96 -11.46
N ASN A 26 -2.30 -13.85 -10.74
CA ASN A 26 -1.65 -12.58 -11.08
C ASN A 26 -2.35 -11.69 -12.13
N ASP A 27 -3.54 -12.00 -12.63
CA ASP A 27 -4.28 -11.09 -13.52
C ASP A 27 -4.73 -9.83 -12.78
N SER A 28 -5.15 -9.99 -11.51
CA SER A 28 -5.51 -8.88 -10.61
C SER A 28 -4.74 -9.00 -9.29
N VAL A 29 -3.89 -8.02 -9.00
CA VAL A 29 -2.98 -8.04 -7.85
C VAL A 29 -3.33 -6.93 -6.86
N LEU A 30 -3.47 -7.32 -5.60
CA LEU A 30 -3.67 -6.40 -4.49
C LEU A 30 -2.37 -6.30 -3.70
N LEU A 31 -1.77 -5.11 -3.67
CA LEU A 31 -0.58 -4.77 -2.89
C LEU A 31 -1.00 -3.93 -1.69
N ILE A 32 -0.65 -4.37 -0.50
CA ILE A 32 -1.01 -3.66 0.74
C ILE A 32 0.26 -3.22 1.45
N ASP A 33 0.36 -1.92 1.73
CA ASP A 33 1.32 -1.37 2.66
C ASP A 33 0.93 -1.79 4.08
N GLY A 34 1.62 -2.81 4.60
CA GLY A 34 1.28 -3.49 5.84
C GLY A 34 1.44 -2.60 7.06
N MET A 35 2.52 -1.80 7.14
CA MET A 35 2.73 -0.91 8.29
C MET A 35 1.76 0.27 8.28
N ASN A 36 1.53 0.89 7.12
CA ASN A 36 0.56 1.97 6.99
C ASN A 36 -0.84 1.51 7.42
N LEU A 37 -1.28 0.34 6.93
CA LEU A 37 -2.56 -0.25 7.32
C LEU A 37 -2.61 -0.54 8.82
N PHE A 38 -1.58 -1.21 9.38
CA PHE A 38 -1.56 -1.63 10.78
C PHE A 38 -1.58 -0.43 11.74
N ILE A 39 -0.69 0.55 11.55
CA ILE A 39 -0.62 1.73 12.41
C ILE A 39 -1.95 2.50 12.39
N ARG A 40 -2.55 2.65 11.23
CA ARG A 40 -3.85 3.32 11.07
C ARG A 40 -4.96 2.65 11.87
N VAL A 41 -5.09 1.32 11.78
CA VAL A 41 -6.16 0.60 12.50
C VAL A 41 -5.86 0.47 13.98
N PHE A 42 -4.61 0.24 14.37
CA PHE A 42 -4.19 0.22 15.77
C PHE A 42 -4.50 1.54 16.48
N SER A 43 -4.26 2.67 15.82
CA SER A 43 -4.49 4.00 16.41
C SER A 43 -5.98 4.42 16.45
N ALA A 44 -6.83 3.85 15.62
CA ALA A 44 -8.22 4.30 15.45
C ALA A 44 -9.28 3.35 16.03
N ILE A 45 -8.98 2.05 16.19
CA ILE A 45 -9.97 1.04 16.56
C ILE A 45 -9.88 0.68 18.04
N PRO A 46 -10.92 0.98 18.85
CA PRO A 46 -10.89 0.80 20.30
C PRO A 46 -11.26 -0.62 20.76
N THR A 47 -11.42 -1.57 19.84
CA THR A 47 -11.94 -2.90 20.16
C THR A 47 -11.05 -3.60 21.19
N THR A 48 -11.72 -4.12 22.25
CA THR A 48 -11.12 -5.01 23.24
C THR A 48 -11.68 -6.42 23.08
N ASN A 49 -10.95 -7.43 23.55
CA ASN A 49 -11.45 -8.78 23.69
C ASN A 49 -12.26 -8.93 25.00
N GLU A 50 -12.71 -10.16 25.31
CA GLU A 50 -13.50 -10.44 26.52
C GLU A 50 -12.74 -10.18 27.84
N ASP A 51 -11.41 -10.21 27.82
CA ASP A 51 -10.58 -9.87 28.99
C ASP A 51 -10.31 -8.36 29.10
N GLY A 52 -10.92 -7.53 28.25
CA GLY A 52 -10.68 -6.08 28.21
C GLY A 52 -9.35 -5.69 27.58
N VAL A 53 -8.59 -6.62 27.00
CA VAL A 53 -7.32 -6.36 26.34
C VAL A 53 -7.58 -5.74 24.96
N HIS A 54 -6.86 -4.66 24.64
CA HIS A 54 -6.98 -4.02 23.34
C HIS A 54 -6.49 -4.95 22.22
N VAL A 55 -7.36 -5.17 21.22
CA VAL A 55 -7.11 -6.01 20.03
C VAL A 55 -7.45 -5.29 18.72
N GLY A 56 -7.60 -3.96 18.79
CA GLY A 56 -8.03 -3.13 17.67
C GLY A 56 -7.11 -3.20 16.45
N GLY A 57 -5.80 -3.38 16.64
CA GLY A 57 -4.84 -3.58 15.57
C GLY A 57 -5.08 -4.89 14.81
N ILE A 58 -5.29 -5.99 15.51
CA ILE A 58 -5.57 -7.32 14.91
C ILE A 58 -6.89 -7.27 14.15
N VAL A 59 -7.97 -6.92 14.86
CA VAL A 59 -9.33 -6.92 14.29
C VAL A 59 -9.46 -5.94 13.14
N GLY A 60 -8.91 -4.74 13.31
CA GLY A 60 -8.92 -3.71 12.30
C GLY A 60 -8.17 -4.11 11.04
N PHE A 61 -7.02 -4.77 11.20
CA PHE A 61 -6.24 -5.27 10.07
C PHE A 61 -7.01 -6.34 9.30
N LEU A 62 -7.51 -7.37 9.99
CA LEU A 62 -8.25 -8.47 9.37
C LEU A 62 -9.53 -7.98 8.67
N ARG A 63 -10.28 -7.06 9.29
CA ARG A 63 -11.46 -6.44 8.66
C ARG A 63 -11.10 -5.59 7.45
N SER A 64 -10.03 -4.81 7.52
CA SER A 64 -9.58 -3.99 6.40
C SER A 64 -9.05 -4.85 5.25
N LEU A 65 -8.33 -5.93 5.55
CA LEU A 65 -7.90 -6.91 4.55
C LEU A 65 -9.11 -7.52 3.83
N ALA A 66 -10.09 -8.01 4.59
CA ALA A 66 -11.31 -8.58 4.00
C ALA A 66 -12.09 -7.56 3.15
N PHE A 67 -12.20 -6.33 3.62
CA PHE A 67 -12.84 -5.25 2.86
C PHE A 67 -12.14 -5.03 1.51
N ASN A 68 -10.81 -4.91 1.51
CA ASN A 68 -10.05 -4.68 0.30
C ASN A 68 -10.13 -5.89 -0.67
N ILE A 69 -10.05 -7.12 -0.16
CA ILE A 69 -10.20 -8.33 -0.98
C ILE A 69 -11.59 -8.38 -1.61
N ASN A 70 -12.66 -8.11 -0.85
CA ASN A 70 -14.03 -8.14 -1.36
C ASN A 70 -14.30 -7.01 -2.38
N MET A 71 -13.69 -5.83 -2.19
CA MET A 71 -13.83 -4.69 -3.08
C MET A 71 -13.09 -4.89 -4.40
N ILE A 72 -11.86 -5.39 -4.34
CA ILE A 72 -10.96 -5.51 -5.51
C ILE A 72 -11.13 -6.88 -6.20
N ARG A 73 -11.51 -7.93 -5.46
CA ARG A 73 -11.59 -9.32 -5.92
C ARG A 73 -10.30 -9.78 -6.63
N PRO A 74 -9.14 -9.67 -5.96
CA PRO A 74 -7.86 -9.98 -6.58
C PRO A 74 -7.67 -11.48 -6.81
N THR A 75 -6.79 -11.82 -7.77
CA THR A 75 -6.29 -13.18 -7.97
C THR A 75 -5.01 -13.46 -7.17
N ARG A 76 -4.34 -12.41 -6.69
CA ARG A 76 -3.21 -12.47 -5.74
C ARG A 76 -3.25 -11.29 -4.78
N THR A 77 -2.92 -11.55 -3.51
CA THR A 77 -2.79 -10.50 -2.49
C THR A 77 -1.41 -10.58 -1.86
N ILE A 78 -0.70 -9.46 -1.82
CA ILE A 78 0.63 -9.35 -1.22
C ILE A 78 0.60 -8.23 -0.19
N ILE A 79 1.07 -8.54 1.02
CA ILE A 79 1.21 -7.56 2.10
C ILE A 79 2.69 -7.33 2.31
N VAL A 80 3.12 -6.08 2.19
CA VAL A 80 4.52 -5.69 2.30
C VAL A 80 4.73 -4.91 3.59
N PHE A 81 5.67 -5.38 4.39
CA PHE A 81 6.13 -4.70 5.61
C PHE A 81 7.53 -4.14 5.42
N ASP A 82 7.84 -3.07 6.14
CA ASP A 82 9.20 -2.52 6.18
C ASP A 82 10.19 -3.55 6.70
N GLY A 83 11.32 -3.67 6.02
CA GLY A 83 12.41 -4.52 6.47
C GLY A 83 13.22 -3.89 7.59
N LYS A 84 13.89 -4.72 8.38
CA LYS A 84 14.82 -4.24 9.40
C LYS A 84 15.88 -3.36 8.75
N GLY A 85 15.99 -2.10 9.21
CA GLY A 85 16.93 -1.13 8.65
C GLY A 85 16.53 -0.59 7.28
N GLY A 86 15.25 -0.67 6.88
CA GLY A 86 14.75 -0.19 5.59
C GLY A 86 15.18 1.23 5.27
N SER A 87 15.05 2.14 6.23
CA SER A 87 15.42 3.56 6.07
C SER A 87 16.94 3.83 6.03
N ASN A 88 17.79 2.85 6.33
CA ASN A 88 19.23 3.07 6.45
C ASN A 88 19.87 3.64 5.18
N ARG A 89 19.36 3.24 4.02
CA ARG A 89 19.87 3.72 2.75
C ARG A 89 19.56 5.19 2.53
N ARG A 90 18.29 5.61 2.74
CA ARG A 90 17.88 7.01 2.64
C ARG A 90 18.60 7.87 3.68
N ARG A 91 18.82 7.36 4.90
CA ARG A 91 19.60 8.05 5.93
C ARG A 91 21.09 8.20 5.60
N LYS A 92 21.68 7.33 4.79
CA LYS A 92 23.05 7.52 4.30
C LYS A 92 23.14 8.69 3.32
N ILE A 93 22.09 8.93 2.53
CA ILE A 93 21.99 10.03 1.57
C ILE A 93 21.57 11.32 2.30
N PHE A 94 20.58 11.22 3.18
CA PHE A 94 20.01 12.32 3.93
C PHE A 94 19.84 11.91 5.41
N PRO A 95 20.78 12.26 6.32
CA PRO A 95 20.78 11.82 7.71
C PRO A 95 19.51 12.18 8.48
N GLU A 96 18.89 13.33 8.17
CA GLU A 96 17.65 13.82 8.81
C GLU A 96 16.40 13.06 8.39
N TYR A 97 16.50 12.15 7.41
CA TYR A 97 15.37 11.36 6.93
C TYR A 97 14.65 10.62 8.05
N LYS A 98 13.36 10.92 8.22
CA LYS A 98 12.48 10.35 9.27
C LYS A 98 12.95 10.61 10.72
N MET A 99 13.96 11.47 10.97
CA MET A 99 14.39 11.80 12.33
C MET A 99 13.33 12.60 13.10
N GLY A 100 12.56 13.42 12.40
CA GLY A 100 11.48 14.24 12.96
C GLY A 100 10.19 13.47 13.27
N ARG A 101 10.06 12.20 12.89
CA ARG A 101 8.93 11.34 13.24
C ARG A 101 8.97 11.06 14.76
N LYS A 102 8.70 12.11 15.55
CA LYS A 102 8.38 11.92 16.96
C LYS A 102 7.09 11.13 17.00
N MET A 103 7.16 9.88 17.46
CA MET A 103 5.94 9.17 17.83
C MET A 103 5.15 10.09 18.74
N SER A 104 3.94 10.47 18.35
CA SER A 104 3.06 11.28 19.21
C SER A 104 2.96 10.58 20.56
N TYR A 105 2.79 11.34 21.63
CA TYR A 105 2.74 10.83 23.00
C TYR A 105 1.73 9.68 23.19
N ARG A 106 0.71 9.61 22.31
CA ARG A 106 -0.25 8.51 22.18
C ARG A 106 -0.57 8.29 20.70
N LEU A 107 -0.25 7.11 20.18
CA LEU A 107 -0.66 6.65 18.86
C LEU A 107 -2.15 6.29 18.87
N ASN A 108 -2.57 5.52 19.87
CA ASN A 108 -3.96 5.10 20.00
C ASN A 108 -4.79 6.20 20.67
N ARG A 109 -5.81 6.69 19.93
CA ARG A 109 -6.71 7.76 20.39
C ARG A 109 -7.97 7.21 21.07
N ALA A 110 -8.19 5.91 20.94
CA ALA A 110 -9.45 5.27 21.25
C ALA A 110 -9.36 4.35 22.48
N HIS A 111 -8.15 3.93 22.88
CA HIS A 111 -7.88 3.12 24.08
C HIS A 111 -6.90 3.84 25.00
N ASN A 112 -7.17 3.81 26.30
CA ASN A 112 -6.32 4.45 27.32
C ASN A 112 -5.26 3.46 27.82
N PHE A 113 -4.10 3.45 27.17
CA PHE A 113 -2.92 2.81 27.75
C PHE A 113 -2.39 3.64 28.93
N LEU A 114 -1.89 2.99 29.97
CA LEU A 114 -1.36 3.65 31.15
C LEU A 114 -0.05 4.37 30.88
N THR A 115 0.83 3.72 30.08
CA THR A 115 2.13 4.27 29.71
C THR A 115 2.37 4.16 28.20
N ARG A 116 3.37 4.89 27.71
CA ARG A 116 3.83 4.81 26.32
C ARG A 116 4.48 3.47 26.02
N GLU A 117 5.20 2.94 27.00
CA GLU A 117 5.88 1.64 26.92
C GLU A 117 4.85 0.52 26.77
N GLU A 118 3.74 0.58 27.51
CA GLU A 118 2.64 -0.37 27.40
C GLU A 118 2.00 -0.31 26.00
N GLU A 119 1.71 0.89 25.49
CA GLU A 119 1.18 1.07 24.14
C GLU A 119 2.13 0.47 23.09
N GLN A 120 3.42 0.74 23.19
CA GLN A 120 4.43 0.24 22.26
C GLN A 120 4.56 -1.29 22.31
N GLN A 121 4.57 -1.87 23.51
CA GLN A 121 4.61 -3.32 23.67
C GLN A 121 3.34 -3.98 23.09
N MET A 122 2.17 -3.40 23.33
CA MET A 122 0.91 -3.89 22.80
C MET A 122 0.88 -3.79 21.26
N MET A 123 1.41 -2.70 20.70
CA MET A 123 1.52 -2.52 19.26
C MET A 123 2.39 -3.61 18.63
N ILE A 124 3.56 -3.87 19.19
CA ILE A 124 4.47 -4.94 18.71
C ILE A 124 3.81 -6.31 18.83
N ARG A 125 3.18 -6.60 19.98
CA ARG A 125 2.47 -7.87 20.21
C ARG A 125 1.36 -8.10 19.16
N GLN A 126 0.55 -7.07 18.91
CA GLN A 126 -0.53 -7.18 17.93
C GLN A 126 -0.01 -7.28 16.49
N LEU A 127 1.07 -6.57 16.15
CA LEU A 127 1.69 -6.68 14.83
C LEU A 127 2.20 -8.11 14.58
N ASN A 128 2.92 -8.70 15.53
CA ASN A 128 3.38 -10.07 15.41
C ASN A 128 2.20 -11.04 15.26
N ARG A 129 1.15 -10.85 16.05
CA ARG A 129 -0.07 -11.68 15.96
C ARG A 129 -0.79 -11.54 14.63
N VAL A 130 -0.81 -10.33 14.04
CA VAL A 130 -1.33 -10.11 12.68
C VAL A 130 -0.54 -10.94 11.67
N VAL A 131 0.80 -10.96 11.73
CA VAL A 131 1.62 -11.77 10.84
C VAL A 131 1.28 -13.27 10.98
N GLU A 132 1.12 -13.78 12.20
CA GLU A 132 0.73 -15.18 12.43
C GLU A 132 -0.65 -15.50 11.81
N TYR A 133 -1.63 -14.59 11.90
CA TYR A 133 -2.92 -14.73 11.21
C TYR A 133 -2.76 -14.73 9.69
N LEU A 134 -1.93 -13.84 9.14
CA LEU A 134 -1.67 -13.76 7.71
C LEU A 134 -1.01 -15.03 7.16
N GLU A 135 -0.13 -15.67 7.94
CA GLU A 135 0.46 -16.97 7.60
C GLU A 135 -0.57 -18.10 7.48
N CYS A 136 -1.80 -17.88 7.94
CA CYS A 136 -2.90 -18.84 7.79
C CYS A 136 -3.84 -18.52 6.63
N LEU A 137 -3.58 -17.43 5.90
CA LEU A 137 -4.44 -16.92 4.83
C LEU A 137 -3.78 -17.09 3.45
N PRO A 138 -4.57 -17.12 2.35
CA PRO A 138 -4.04 -17.24 1.00
C PRO A 138 -3.46 -15.89 0.51
N VAL A 139 -2.52 -15.37 1.24
CA VAL A 139 -1.82 -14.11 0.97
C VAL A 139 -0.31 -14.31 1.02
N SER A 140 0.45 -13.54 0.27
CA SER A 140 1.91 -13.52 0.38
C SER A 140 2.33 -12.38 1.31
N ILE A 141 3.30 -12.65 2.18
CA ILE A 141 3.88 -11.66 3.09
C ILE A 141 5.30 -11.37 2.63
N MET A 142 5.68 -10.11 2.52
CA MET A 142 7.01 -9.66 2.16
C MET A 142 7.57 -8.72 3.22
N ASN A 143 8.81 -8.99 3.60
CA ASN A 143 9.62 -8.16 4.49
C ASN A 143 11.07 -8.28 4.02
N MET A 144 11.61 -7.22 3.39
CA MET A 144 12.94 -7.23 2.78
C MET A 144 13.91 -6.44 3.63
N GLU A 145 14.90 -7.09 4.22
CA GLU A 145 15.95 -6.42 5.00
C GLU A 145 16.57 -5.25 4.22
N GLN A 146 16.87 -4.17 4.92
CA GLN A 146 17.48 -2.93 4.39
C GLN A 146 16.68 -2.27 3.26
N THR A 147 15.37 -2.58 3.14
CA THR A 147 14.49 -2.05 2.09
C THR A 147 13.16 -1.61 2.72
N GLU A 148 12.67 -0.44 2.35
CA GLU A 148 11.35 0.03 2.77
C GLU A 148 10.24 -0.65 1.95
N ALA A 149 9.06 -0.77 2.55
CA ALA A 149 7.89 -1.36 1.89
C ALA A 149 7.53 -0.63 0.59
N ASP A 150 7.68 0.70 0.57
CA ASP A 150 7.36 1.54 -0.57
C ASP A 150 8.18 1.17 -1.81
N ASP A 151 9.49 0.94 -1.64
CA ASP A 151 10.38 0.51 -2.73
C ASP A 151 9.98 -0.86 -3.28
N VAL A 152 9.63 -1.79 -2.38
CA VAL A 152 9.19 -3.14 -2.78
C VAL A 152 7.87 -3.08 -3.53
N ILE A 153 6.90 -2.28 -3.06
CA ILE A 153 5.59 -2.08 -3.72
C ILE A 153 5.78 -1.43 -5.09
N GLY A 154 6.64 -0.41 -5.19
CA GLY A 154 7.01 0.22 -6.47
C GLY A 154 7.57 -0.81 -7.46
N TYR A 155 8.55 -1.60 -7.03
CA TYR A 155 9.13 -2.66 -7.85
C TYR A 155 8.13 -3.74 -8.27
N LEU A 156 7.27 -4.17 -7.35
CA LEU A 156 6.21 -5.14 -7.67
C LEU A 156 5.27 -4.60 -8.74
N SER A 157 4.77 -3.37 -8.58
CA SER A 157 3.78 -2.80 -9.50
C SER A 157 4.36 -2.49 -10.88
N LYS A 158 5.59 -1.94 -10.95
CA LYS A 158 6.18 -1.46 -12.21
C LYS A 158 7.01 -2.50 -12.97
N HIS A 159 7.56 -3.48 -12.28
CA HIS A 159 8.44 -4.47 -12.92
C HIS A 159 7.86 -5.87 -12.93
N ILE A 160 7.37 -6.37 -11.79
CA ILE A 160 6.85 -7.74 -11.68
C ILE A 160 5.44 -7.83 -12.30
N TYR A 161 4.54 -6.94 -11.88
CA TYR A 161 3.12 -6.96 -12.26
C TYR A 161 2.73 -5.87 -13.26
N ARG A 162 3.70 -5.38 -14.05
CA ARG A 162 3.48 -4.29 -15.03
C ARG A 162 2.32 -4.54 -16.02
N ASN A 163 2.00 -5.81 -16.29
CA ASN A 163 0.93 -6.22 -17.20
C ASN A 163 -0.35 -6.67 -16.47
N SER A 164 -0.34 -6.69 -15.14
CA SER A 164 -1.47 -7.08 -14.29
C SER A 164 -2.28 -5.86 -13.89
N LYS A 165 -3.58 -6.04 -13.65
CA LYS A 165 -4.37 -5.01 -12.96
C LYS A 165 -3.92 -4.95 -11.50
N THR A 166 -3.24 -3.90 -11.11
CA THR A 166 -2.67 -3.75 -9.76
C THR A 166 -3.41 -2.67 -8.98
N THR A 167 -3.76 -2.97 -7.73
CA THR A 167 -4.28 -1.98 -6.78
C THR A 167 -3.37 -1.91 -5.58
N ILE A 168 -2.81 -0.73 -5.31
CA ILE A 168 -2.02 -0.44 -4.11
C ILE A 168 -2.95 0.14 -3.05
N VAL A 169 -2.90 -0.40 -1.83
CA VAL A 169 -3.67 0.12 -0.66
C VAL A 169 -2.71 0.80 0.29
N SER A 170 -2.72 2.12 0.30
CA SER A 170 -1.96 2.95 1.23
C SER A 170 -2.58 4.35 1.36
N THR A 171 -2.28 5.05 2.44
CA THR A 171 -2.61 6.48 2.61
C THR A 171 -1.50 7.40 2.12
N ASP A 172 -0.35 6.84 1.77
CA ASP A 172 0.79 7.60 1.28
C ASP A 172 0.55 8.10 -0.15
N LYS A 173 0.67 9.42 -0.31
CA LYS A 173 0.49 10.07 -1.61
C LYS A 173 1.63 9.80 -2.58
N ASP A 174 2.79 9.32 -2.09
CA ASP A 174 3.93 9.03 -2.94
C ASP A 174 3.65 7.88 -3.91
N PHE A 175 2.75 6.97 -3.55
CA PHE A 175 2.28 5.94 -4.48
C PHE A 175 1.51 6.47 -5.69
N LEU A 176 1.01 7.72 -5.68
CA LEU A 176 0.29 8.30 -6.82
C LEU A 176 1.20 8.49 -8.06
N GLN A 177 2.52 8.51 -7.90
CA GLN A 177 3.48 8.48 -9.01
C GLN A 177 3.46 7.15 -9.78
N LEU A 178 2.95 6.08 -9.14
CA LEU A 178 2.87 4.74 -9.73
C LEU A 178 1.56 4.49 -10.48
N VAL A 179 0.62 5.45 -10.44
CA VAL A 179 -0.68 5.29 -11.12
C VAL A 179 -0.49 5.35 -12.63
N ASP A 180 -1.06 4.37 -13.30
CA ASP A 180 -1.13 4.27 -14.76
C ASP A 180 -2.36 3.44 -15.18
N LYS A 181 -2.48 3.11 -16.47
CA LYS A 181 -3.60 2.29 -17.02
C LYS A 181 -3.79 0.92 -16.33
N ASN A 182 -2.76 0.38 -15.67
CA ASN A 182 -2.77 -0.92 -15.02
C ASN A 182 -2.73 -0.81 -13.49
N THR A 183 -2.22 0.29 -12.95
CA THR A 183 -1.99 0.46 -11.52
C THR A 183 -2.87 1.58 -10.96
N ASN A 184 -3.67 1.24 -9.95
CA ASN A 184 -4.49 2.19 -9.19
C ASN A 184 -4.03 2.23 -7.73
N VAL A 185 -4.35 3.32 -7.02
CA VAL A 185 -4.10 3.47 -5.58
C VAL A 185 -5.42 3.69 -4.85
N TYR A 186 -5.71 2.83 -3.88
CA TYR A 186 -6.83 3.03 -2.97
C TYR A 186 -6.36 3.67 -1.66
N SER A 187 -6.90 4.84 -1.35
CA SER A 187 -6.67 5.53 -0.07
C SER A 187 -7.78 5.21 0.93
N PRO A 188 -7.53 4.38 1.95
CA PRO A 188 -8.55 4.00 2.93
C PRO A 188 -9.07 5.19 3.76
N THR A 189 -8.23 6.19 4.02
CA THR A 189 -8.60 7.38 4.78
C THR A 189 -9.55 8.28 4.01
N LYS A 190 -9.29 8.48 2.72
CA LYS A 190 -10.16 9.27 1.83
C LYS A 190 -11.31 8.44 1.25
N LYS A 191 -11.28 7.11 1.40
CA LYS A 191 -12.21 6.16 0.77
C LYS A 191 -12.31 6.38 -0.73
N LYS A 192 -11.18 6.64 -1.37
CA LYS A 192 -11.10 7.03 -2.78
C LYS A 192 -10.13 6.11 -3.53
N MET A 193 -10.56 5.64 -4.70
CA MET A 193 -9.71 4.97 -5.67
C MET A 193 -9.12 6.06 -6.59
N TYR A 194 -7.81 6.04 -6.75
CA TYR A 194 -7.06 6.92 -7.65
C TYR A 194 -6.64 6.13 -8.88
N ASP A 195 -7.22 6.45 -10.01
CA ASP A 195 -6.78 6.20 -11.37
C ASP A 195 -6.12 7.46 -11.96
N GLU A 196 -5.69 7.44 -13.22
CA GLU A 196 -5.04 8.59 -13.85
C GLU A 196 -5.95 9.83 -13.84
N GLU A 197 -7.25 9.67 -14.13
CA GLU A 197 -8.22 10.77 -14.15
C GLU A 197 -8.37 11.41 -12.76
N LYS A 198 -8.54 10.61 -11.71
CA LYS A 198 -8.74 11.11 -10.35
C LYS A 198 -7.50 11.73 -9.72
N VAL A 199 -6.30 11.28 -10.11
CA VAL A 199 -5.07 11.98 -9.74
C VAL A 199 -5.04 13.35 -10.40
N PHE A 200 -5.33 13.41 -11.71
CA PHE A 200 -5.37 14.67 -12.44
C PHE A 200 -6.45 15.63 -11.91
N GLU A 201 -7.68 15.15 -11.65
CA GLU A 201 -8.75 15.96 -11.07
C GLU A 201 -8.35 16.63 -9.73
N GLU A 202 -7.67 15.87 -8.84
CA GLU A 202 -7.33 16.37 -7.51
C GLU A 202 -6.07 17.24 -7.49
N TYR A 203 -5.09 16.89 -8.33
CA TYR A 203 -3.79 17.56 -8.27
C TYR A 203 -3.53 18.51 -9.45
N GLY A 204 -4.24 18.39 -10.58
CA GLY A 204 -3.96 19.13 -11.82
C GLY A 204 -2.61 18.73 -12.43
N ILE A 205 -2.13 17.54 -12.12
CA ILE A 205 -0.83 17.02 -12.59
C ILE A 205 -1.07 15.56 -13.03
N HIS A 206 -0.58 15.23 -14.22
CA HIS A 206 -0.69 13.87 -14.70
C HIS A 206 0.18 12.92 -13.85
N PRO A 207 -0.26 11.69 -13.52
CA PRO A 207 0.49 10.75 -12.68
C PRO A 207 1.93 10.55 -13.12
N LYS A 208 2.20 10.49 -14.41
CA LYS A 208 3.58 10.38 -14.98
C LYS A 208 4.52 11.51 -14.54
N ASN A 209 3.97 12.66 -14.15
CA ASN A 209 4.71 13.83 -13.69
C ASN A 209 4.56 14.05 -12.17
N PHE A 210 3.91 13.09 -11.46
CA PHE A 210 3.62 13.25 -10.04
C PHE A 210 4.88 13.23 -9.18
N LEU A 211 5.89 12.43 -9.55
CA LEU A 211 7.19 12.45 -8.88
C LEU A 211 7.83 13.85 -8.93
N LEU A 212 7.83 14.52 -10.10
CA LEU A 212 8.33 15.88 -10.21
C LEU A 212 7.63 16.82 -9.20
N PHE A 213 6.31 16.76 -9.12
CA PHE A 213 5.58 17.53 -8.12
C PHE A 213 6.05 17.22 -6.69
N ARG A 214 6.19 15.92 -6.33
CA ARG A 214 6.62 15.51 -4.99
C ARG A 214 8.04 16.03 -4.66
N MET A 215 8.93 16.08 -5.63
CA MET A 215 10.28 16.61 -5.45
C MET A 215 10.27 18.11 -5.09
N PHE A 216 9.36 18.89 -5.68
CA PHE A 216 9.17 20.30 -5.33
C PHE A 216 8.41 20.50 -4.01
N ASP A 217 7.40 19.68 -3.72
CA ASP A 217 6.57 19.76 -2.50
C ASP A 217 7.35 19.31 -1.25
N GLY A 218 8.26 18.34 -1.42
CA GLY A 218 8.94 17.67 -0.32
C GLY A 218 8.00 16.81 0.51
N ASP A 219 8.50 16.31 1.64
CA ASP A 219 7.69 15.60 2.64
C ASP A 219 8.06 16.00 4.07
N LYS A 220 7.17 16.77 4.70
CA LYS A 220 7.36 17.24 6.08
C LYS A 220 7.39 16.10 7.09
N SER A 221 6.66 15.01 6.84
CA SER A 221 6.60 13.86 7.74
C SER A 221 7.91 13.10 7.78
N ASP A 222 8.63 13.09 6.66
CA ASP A 222 9.92 12.45 6.49
C ASP A 222 11.11 13.39 6.64
N GLY A 223 10.82 14.68 6.87
CA GLY A 223 11.84 15.71 6.99
C GLY A 223 12.45 16.13 5.66
N ILE A 224 11.86 15.73 4.52
CA ILE A 224 12.36 16.06 3.17
C ILE A 224 11.92 17.49 2.82
N PRO A 225 12.85 18.44 2.64
CA PRO A 225 12.49 19.81 2.31
C PRO A 225 12.03 19.93 0.85
N GLY A 226 10.99 20.74 0.62
CA GLY A 226 10.58 21.15 -0.72
C GLY A 226 11.24 22.47 -1.14
N VAL A 227 11.00 22.91 -2.38
CA VAL A 227 11.45 24.20 -2.87
C VAL A 227 10.58 25.31 -2.32
N ASN A 228 11.12 26.10 -1.40
CA ASN A 228 10.36 27.14 -0.70
C ASN A 228 9.74 28.16 -1.67
N GLY A 229 8.41 28.39 -1.53
CA GLY A 229 7.64 29.31 -2.37
C GLY A 229 7.17 28.71 -3.71
N ILE A 230 7.51 27.44 -3.99
CA ILE A 230 7.06 26.73 -5.20
C ILE A 230 6.15 25.58 -4.79
N GLY A 231 4.91 25.88 -4.43
CA GLY A 231 3.86 24.87 -4.21
C GLY A 231 3.15 24.48 -5.51
N LYS A 232 2.24 23.54 -5.42
CA LYS A 232 1.50 22.95 -6.55
C LYS A 232 1.00 23.96 -7.58
N LYS A 233 0.28 25.00 -7.15
CA LYS A 233 -0.29 26.01 -8.06
C LYS A 233 0.80 26.81 -8.81
N THR A 234 1.88 27.14 -8.12
CA THR A 234 3.02 27.85 -8.71
C THR A 234 3.74 26.96 -9.72
N LEU A 235 3.95 25.69 -9.36
CA LEU A 235 4.62 24.72 -10.20
C LEU A 235 3.88 24.52 -11.53
N ILE A 236 2.57 24.29 -11.49
CA ILE A 236 1.73 24.14 -12.70
C ILE A 236 1.77 25.43 -13.55
N LYS A 237 1.70 26.60 -12.91
CA LYS A 237 1.78 27.89 -13.64
C LYS A 237 3.13 28.07 -14.35
N LEU A 238 4.24 27.67 -13.73
CA LEU A 238 5.58 27.76 -14.32
C LEU A 238 5.82 26.71 -15.42
N PHE A 239 5.28 25.51 -15.21
CA PHE A 239 5.50 24.34 -16.06
C PHE A 239 4.17 23.65 -16.43
N PRO A 240 3.35 24.31 -17.32
CA PRO A 240 2.02 23.76 -17.66
C PRO A 240 2.06 22.38 -18.33
N PHE A 241 3.19 21.99 -18.91
CA PHE A 241 3.37 20.66 -19.51
C PHE A 241 3.23 19.51 -18.50
N MET A 242 3.34 19.76 -17.20
CA MET A 242 3.09 18.75 -16.17
C MET A 242 1.63 18.24 -16.13
N GLU A 243 0.70 18.97 -16.75
CA GLU A 243 -0.71 18.58 -16.90
C GLU A 243 -0.88 17.54 -18.03
N THR A 244 0.09 17.38 -18.91
CA THR A 244 -0.02 16.49 -20.08
C THR A 244 0.34 15.04 -19.73
N GLU A 245 -0.10 14.10 -20.57
CA GLU A 245 0.23 12.68 -20.44
C GLU A 245 1.68 12.34 -20.77
N GLN A 246 2.44 13.28 -21.31
CA GLN A 246 3.86 13.08 -21.58
C GLN A 246 4.62 13.04 -20.26
N LYS A 247 5.55 12.08 -20.11
CA LYS A 247 6.49 12.04 -18.96
C LYS A 247 7.61 13.06 -19.21
N PHE A 248 7.91 13.85 -18.20
CA PHE A 248 9.01 14.81 -18.19
C PHE A 248 10.00 14.46 -17.09
N GLU A 249 11.24 14.89 -17.30
CA GLU A 249 12.33 14.71 -16.34
C GLU A 249 12.79 16.07 -15.79
N LEU A 250 13.67 16.08 -14.78
CA LEU A 250 14.22 17.31 -14.20
C LEU A 250 14.90 18.20 -15.24
N ASP A 251 15.57 17.60 -16.22
CA ASP A 251 16.24 18.35 -17.29
C ASP A 251 15.25 19.15 -18.15
N ASP A 252 14.03 18.67 -18.33
CA ASP A 252 12.98 19.41 -19.03
C ASP A 252 12.53 20.64 -18.24
N ILE A 253 12.41 20.47 -16.91
CA ILE A 253 12.14 21.56 -15.95
C ILE A 253 13.25 22.62 -16.04
N TYR A 254 14.53 22.20 -15.99
CA TYR A 254 15.67 23.14 -16.02
C TYR A 254 15.75 23.87 -17.33
N ARG A 255 15.62 23.19 -18.48
CA ARG A 255 15.58 23.82 -19.79
C ARG A 255 14.45 24.83 -19.91
N SER A 256 13.27 24.49 -19.43
CA SER A 256 12.14 25.41 -19.43
C SER A 256 12.38 26.61 -18.51
N ALA A 257 12.99 26.42 -17.35
CA ALA A 257 13.29 27.49 -16.41
C ALA A 257 14.33 28.47 -16.95
N GLU A 258 15.32 27.98 -17.69
CA GLU A 258 16.38 28.81 -18.31
C GLU A 258 15.85 29.78 -19.40
N THR A 259 14.74 29.40 -20.06
CA THR A 259 14.14 30.26 -21.10
C THR A 259 13.20 31.33 -20.53
N GLN A 260 12.80 31.24 -19.27
CA GLN A 260 11.83 32.13 -18.63
C GLN A 260 12.53 33.23 -17.80
N LYS A 261 12.23 34.48 -18.07
CA LYS A 261 12.65 35.61 -17.22
C LYS A 261 11.73 35.74 -15.98
N ASN A 262 11.86 34.80 -15.03
CA ASN A 262 11.03 34.74 -13.85
C ASN A 262 11.92 34.44 -12.63
N PRO A 263 11.87 35.26 -11.54
CA PRO A 263 12.66 34.98 -10.33
C PRO A 263 12.41 33.61 -9.70
N LEU A 264 11.21 33.03 -9.86
CA LEU A 264 10.92 31.69 -9.39
C LEU A 264 11.64 30.62 -10.23
N CYS A 265 11.85 30.86 -11.53
CA CYS A 265 12.64 29.96 -12.38
C CYS A 265 14.14 30.00 -12.00
N GLU A 266 14.68 31.18 -11.66
CA GLU A 266 16.03 31.28 -11.11
C GLU A 266 16.18 30.47 -9.81
N LYS A 267 15.16 30.53 -8.96
CA LYS A 267 15.12 29.74 -7.72
C LYS A 267 15.08 28.23 -8.01
N VAL A 268 14.34 27.77 -9.02
CA VAL A 268 14.35 26.36 -9.47
C VAL A 268 15.78 25.96 -9.87
N LEU A 269 16.46 26.78 -10.66
CA LEU A 269 17.82 26.50 -11.11
C LEU A 269 18.84 26.48 -9.96
N GLN A 270 18.62 27.31 -8.91
CA GLN A 270 19.43 27.29 -7.68
C GLN A 270 19.14 26.10 -6.79
N SER A 271 18.01 25.41 -7.00
CA SER A 271 17.58 24.27 -6.18
C SER A 271 17.91 22.91 -6.81
N LYS A 272 18.80 22.85 -7.81
CA LYS A 272 19.16 21.62 -8.54
C LYS A 272 19.59 20.50 -7.59
N ASP A 273 20.55 20.78 -6.70
CA ASP A 273 21.05 19.77 -5.73
C ASP A 273 19.94 19.24 -4.81
N LEU A 274 19.03 20.11 -4.38
CA LEU A 274 17.88 19.72 -3.56
C LEU A 274 16.90 18.84 -4.34
N LEU A 275 16.60 19.16 -5.58
CA LEU A 275 15.69 18.39 -6.41
C LEU A 275 16.29 17.01 -6.77
N ASP A 276 17.60 16.95 -7.05
CA ASP A 276 18.30 15.69 -7.27
C ASP A 276 18.34 14.82 -6.01
N LEU A 277 18.52 15.43 -4.83
CA LEU A 277 18.40 14.75 -3.55
C LEU A 277 16.97 14.19 -3.36
N ASN A 278 15.95 15.03 -3.58
CA ASN A 278 14.55 14.64 -3.42
C ASN A 278 14.17 13.52 -4.38
N ARG A 279 14.67 13.53 -5.62
CA ARG A 279 14.53 12.41 -6.56
C ARG A 279 15.07 11.12 -5.96
N GLN A 280 16.29 11.12 -5.44
CA GLN A 280 16.90 9.95 -4.84
C GLN A 280 16.14 9.42 -3.62
N LEU A 281 15.42 10.28 -2.90
CA LEU A 281 14.66 9.91 -1.70
C LEU A 281 13.23 9.46 -2.01
N MET A 282 12.61 9.94 -3.10
CA MET A 282 11.17 9.82 -3.33
C MET A 282 10.79 9.01 -4.58
N ASP A 283 11.75 8.68 -5.46
CA ASP A 283 11.48 7.88 -6.65
C ASP A 283 11.19 6.41 -6.26
N LEU A 284 9.98 5.95 -6.55
CA LEU A 284 9.52 4.59 -6.30
C LEU A 284 9.48 3.73 -7.58
N GLU A 285 9.55 4.34 -8.76
CA GLU A 285 9.53 3.62 -10.04
C GLU A 285 10.88 2.93 -10.31
N ASP A 286 11.96 3.70 -10.20
CA ASP A 286 13.32 3.20 -10.31
C ASP A 286 13.93 2.86 -8.95
N GLY A 287 13.07 2.57 -8.00
CA GLY A 287 13.37 2.35 -6.60
C GLY A 287 14.65 1.56 -6.37
N ILE A 288 15.40 2.03 -5.39
CA ILE A 288 16.74 1.62 -5.08
C ILE A 288 16.74 0.25 -4.39
N ILE A 289 16.30 -0.77 -5.10
CA ILE A 289 16.29 -2.15 -4.60
C ILE A 289 17.56 -2.86 -5.06
N SER A 290 18.27 -3.48 -4.11
CA SER A 290 19.47 -4.27 -4.44
C SER A 290 19.13 -5.47 -5.34
N GLY A 291 20.09 -5.93 -6.15
CA GLY A 291 19.90 -7.13 -6.96
C GLY A 291 19.52 -8.36 -6.11
N GLN A 292 20.08 -8.47 -4.90
CA GLN A 292 19.72 -9.55 -3.96
C GLN A 292 18.27 -9.45 -3.50
N THR A 293 17.78 -8.24 -3.20
CA THR A 293 16.37 -8.02 -2.84
C THR A 293 15.44 -8.35 -4.02
N LYS A 294 15.81 -7.95 -5.26
CA LYS A 294 15.04 -8.29 -6.47
C LYS A 294 14.90 -9.82 -6.65
N LEU A 295 15.98 -10.57 -6.42
CA LEU A 295 15.94 -12.04 -6.48
C LEU A 295 15.02 -12.63 -5.41
N LYS A 296 15.10 -12.17 -4.17
CA LYS A 296 14.21 -12.63 -3.08
C LYS A 296 12.75 -12.30 -3.35
N VAL A 297 12.45 -11.09 -3.85
CA VAL A 297 11.09 -10.71 -4.25
C VAL A 297 10.56 -11.65 -5.32
N LYS A 298 11.37 -11.93 -6.36
CA LYS A 298 11.01 -12.85 -7.43
C LYS A 298 10.74 -14.27 -6.91
N GLU A 299 11.59 -14.78 -6.04
CA GLU A 299 11.42 -16.09 -5.39
C GLU A 299 10.07 -16.18 -4.64
N ILE A 300 9.70 -15.14 -3.87
CA ILE A 300 8.44 -15.14 -3.11
C ILE A 300 7.24 -15.05 -4.07
N VAL A 301 7.34 -14.26 -5.12
CA VAL A 301 6.27 -14.13 -6.14
C VAL A 301 6.03 -15.44 -6.88
N GLU A 302 7.08 -16.21 -7.15
CA GLU A 302 7.03 -17.50 -7.84
C GLU A 302 6.49 -18.62 -6.95
N ARG A 303 6.45 -18.44 -5.62
CA ARG A 303 5.87 -19.44 -4.72
C ARG A 303 4.38 -19.60 -4.97
N PRO A 304 3.86 -20.84 -4.92
CA PRO A 304 2.44 -21.08 -4.96
C PRO A 304 1.70 -20.30 -3.87
N ILE A 305 0.50 -19.85 -4.18
CA ILE A 305 -0.39 -19.26 -3.17
C ILE A 305 -0.81 -20.38 -2.20
N GLN A 306 -0.65 -20.16 -0.90
CA GLN A 306 -1.11 -21.14 0.08
C GLN A 306 -2.64 -21.09 0.24
N ARG A 307 -3.24 -22.18 0.68
CA ARG A 307 -4.65 -22.22 1.06
C ARG A 307 -4.85 -21.72 2.48
N VAL A 308 -6.11 -21.38 2.85
CA VAL A 308 -6.45 -21.08 4.23
C VAL A 308 -6.14 -22.26 5.14
N ILE A 309 -5.32 -22.05 6.17
CA ILE A 309 -5.04 -23.01 7.24
C ILE A 309 -6.06 -22.79 8.37
N LYS A 310 -7.28 -23.26 8.13
CA LYS A 310 -8.45 -22.97 8.96
C LYS A 310 -8.25 -23.31 10.44
N HIS A 311 -7.71 -24.49 10.74
CA HIS A 311 -7.55 -24.95 12.12
C HIS A 311 -6.63 -24.02 12.92
N ARG A 312 -5.44 -23.69 12.38
CA ARG A 312 -4.48 -22.80 13.04
C ARG A 312 -5.08 -21.39 13.25
N PHE A 313 -5.80 -20.87 12.25
CA PHE A 313 -6.51 -19.60 12.37
C PHE A 313 -7.55 -19.62 13.50
N GLN A 314 -8.37 -20.69 13.56
CA GLN A 314 -9.41 -20.85 14.59
C GLN A 314 -8.79 -20.96 15.99
N THR A 315 -7.70 -21.69 16.17
CA THR A 315 -6.99 -21.79 17.45
C THR A 315 -6.57 -20.41 17.96
N MET A 316 -5.87 -19.63 17.12
CA MET A 316 -5.45 -18.26 17.48
C MET A 316 -6.64 -17.34 17.77
N PHE A 317 -7.73 -17.49 17.00
CA PHE A 317 -8.97 -16.73 17.21
C PHE A 317 -9.62 -17.01 18.57
N LEU A 318 -9.58 -18.26 19.03
CA LEU A 318 -10.05 -18.68 20.36
C LEU A 318 -9.13 -18.15 21.46
N GLU A 319 -7.82 -18.28 21.29
CA GLU A 319 -6.81 -17.75 22.24
C GLU A 319 -6.95 -16.23 22.44
N ASP A 320 -7.13 -15.49 21.36
CA ASP A 320 -7.27 -14.03 21.38
C ASP A 320 -8.71 -13.57 21.77
N LYS A 321 -9.65 -14.50 21.93
CA LYS A 321 -11.06 -14.24 22.30
C LYS A 321 -11.74 -13.19 21.40
N LEU A 322 -11.63 -13.37 20.08
CA LEU A 322 -12.12 -12.39 19.08
C LEU A 322 -13.60 -12.62 18.67
N TYR A 323 -14.37 -13.40 19.40
CA TYR A 323 -15.73 -13.85 19.00
C TYR A 323 -16.69 -12.71 18.69
N GLN A 324 -16.66 -11.65 19.50
CA GLN A 324 -17.52 -10.47 19.29
C GLN A 324 -17.02 -9.60 18.14
N ALA A 325 -15.71 -9.60 17.92
CA ALA A 325 -15.06 -8.76 16.94
C ALA A 325 -15.20 -9.26 15.51
N LEU A 326 -15.20 -10.59 15.31
CA LEU A 326 -15.38 -11.25 14.00
C LEU A 326 -16.44 -12.35 14.11
N PRO A 327 -17.74 -12.01 14.19
CA PRO A 327 -18.80 -12.98 14.26
C PRO A 327 -18.85 -13.83 12.99
N ASN A 328 -19.32 -15.08 13.14
CA ASN A 328 -19.45 -16.03 12.02
C ASN A 328 -18.13 -16.31 11.27
N LEU A 329 -17.04 -16.52 12.01
CA LEU A 329 -15.68 -16.73 11.49
C LEU A 329 -15.63 -17.68 10.28
N ASN A 330 -16.34 -18.83 10.34
CA ASN A 330 -16.32 -19.81 9.26
C ASN A 330 -16.88 -19.26 7.95
N SER A 331 -17.98 -18.52 8.01
CA SER A 331 -18.57 -17.86 6.86
C SER A 331 -17.65 -16.75 6.36
N TRP A 332 -17.08 -15.96 7.27
CA TRP A 332 -16.15 -14.88 6.93
C TRP A 332 -14.90 -15.39 6.19
N LEU A 333 -14.28 -16.47 6.67
CA LEU A 333 -13.15 -17.10 5.98
C LEU A 333 -13.55 -17.65 4.61
N ALA A 334 -14.68 -18.36 4.54
CA ALA A 334 -15.13 -18.97 3.30
C ALA A 334 -15.50 -17.95 2.24
N THR A 335 -16.20 -16.86 2.59
CA THR A 335 -16.66 -15.86 1.63
C THR A 335 -15.53 -14.91 1.20
N THR A 336 -14.72 -14.46 2.14
CA THR A 336 -13.64 -13.50 1.85
C THR A 336 -12.55 -14.10 0.98
N PHE A 337 -12.14 -15.33 1.28
CA PHE A 337 -10.96 -15.94 0.67
C PHE A 337 -11.28 -17.01 -0.38
N SER A 338 -12.55 -17.18 -0.79
CA SER A 338 -12.96 -18.20 -1.77
C SER A 338 -12.17 -18.11 -3.08
N ARG A 339 -12.08 -16.90 -3.63
CA ARG A 339 -11.37 -16.65 -4.90
C ARG A 339 -9.86 -16.90 -4.78
N LEU A 340 -9.23 -16.41 -3.72
CA LEU A 340 -7.80 -16.64 -3.49
C LEU A 340 -7.48 -18.11 -3.21
N ASN A 341 -8.39 -18.85 -2.54
CA ASN A 341 -8.27 -20.30 -2.38
C ASN A 341 -8.38 -21.05 -3.72
N PHE A 342 -9.28 -20.62 -4.62
CA PHE A 342 -9.37 -21.15 -5.97
C PHE A 342 -8.07 -20.91 -6.74
N MET A 343 -7.51 -19.68 -6.70
CA MET A 343 -6.22 -19.36 -7.31
C MET A 343 -5.05 -20.17 -6.72
N ALA A 344 -5.12 -20.49 -5.42
CA ALA A 344 -4.15 -21.37 -4.78
C ALA A 344 -4.17 -22.79 -5.40
N GLU A 345 -5.34 -23.29 -5.77
CA GLU A 345 -5.46 -24.59 -6.47
C GLU A 345 -4.84 -24.57 -7.85
N GLU A 346 -5.01 -23.49 -8.61
CA GLU A 346 -4.43 -23.32 -9.94
C GLU A 346 -2.89 -23.18 -9.90
N THR A 347 -2.31 -22.60 -8.85
CA THR A 347 -0.85 -22.48 -8.71
C THR A 347 -0.16 -23.78 -8.30
N HIS A 348 -0.91 -24.80 -7.86
CA HIS A 348 -0.39 -26.13 -7.48
C HIS A 348 -0.54 -27.17 -8.59
N LYS A 349 -1.18 -26.83 -9.71
CA LYS A 349 -1.24 -27.65 -10.93
C LYS A 349 -0.03 -27.39 -11.84
#